data_0c12018565dc21839e54f40c3e939236
#
_entry.id   0c12018565dc21839e54f40c3e939236
#
_cell.length_a   1.000
_cell.length_b   1.000
_cell.length_c   1.000
_cell.angle_alpha   90.00
_cell.angle_beta   90.00
_cell.angle_gamma   90.00
#
_symmetry.space_group_name_H-M   'P 1'
#
loop_
_entity.id
_entity.type
_entity.pdbx_description
1 polymer ?
#
loop_
_entity_poly.entity_id
_entity_poly.type
_entity_poly.pdbx_seq_one_letter_code
_entity_poly.pdbx_strand_id
1 'polypeptide(L)'
;MSLLRRWFDPIRSSWFYQKPVRQEVLPTDQGLTIYLRLDDVYSYLAAQQLPQLEEILTDEMKPLKVVISNQTASPPNEMSALEWQQYCLNDAKILSKQHRFSFHETPEQPNAEALQQAETILRHTPLRGQDFLYLMEDVFHMLWQKQYGKLRTLHAMASRHHQVQNFPERVFNQTPVLSAYFEFADRKYQAVDDLLRLARRLEQQKLLTDNPIFLINHIEWREHLISDAEELNEIQALDPELDLYIALEDPISWLLLAYIKEELADYYNIQLNIYPLSYHGRDQFDWSLATRLSKRSEVKFTPFCRPTAAASLAMAELFYSVPAEQQLEAMYEILRQVWTKGKDPSFKTHFDQLRRDLNIEQLTEQDISLRLQQNDMYCEMKSQPSLPVLELRIAEQSYVFNSLYRVWMIESIFSNVLEELYKSENESENEQRKT
;
A
#
# COMPACT_ATOMS: atom_id res chain seq x y z
N MET A 1 -1.50 -18.01 -25.50
CA MET A 1 -1.88 -16.61 -25.77
C MET A 1 -1.08 -16.07 -26.94
N SER A 2 -1.72 -15.36 -27.89
CA SER A 2 -1.03 -14.92 -29.11
C SER A 2 -0.01 -13.81 -28.78
N LEU A 3 1.12 -13.80 -29.50
CA LEU A 3 2.16 -12.77 -29.46
C LEU A 3 1.58 -11.35 -29.56
N LEU A 4 0.48 -11.19 -30.31
CA LEU A 4 -0.25 -9.93 -30.47
C LEU A 4 -0.80 -9.36 -29.15
N ARG A 5 -1.33 -10.20 -28.26
CA ARG A 5 -1.87 -9.75 -26.97
C ARG A 5 -0.77 -9.15 -26.09
N ARG A 6 0.42 -9.73 -26.15
CA ARG A 6 1.61 -9.29 -25.41
C ARG A 6 2.09 -7.88 -25.81
N TRP A 7 1.92 -7.50 -27.07
CA TRP A 7 2.27 -6.18 -27.59
C TRP A 7 1.18 -5.13 -27.38
N PHE A 8 -0.08 -5.57 -27.39
CA PHE A 8 -1.21 -4.64 -27.28
C PHE A 8 -1.61 -4.27 -25.84
N ASP A 9 -1.29 -5.10 -24.84
CA ASP A 9 -1.61 -4.80 -23.45
C ASP A 9 -0.87 -3.55 -22.91
N PRO A 10 0.45 -3.38 -23.13
CA PRO A 10 1.15 -2.15 -22.77
C PRO A 10 0.65 -0.93 -23.54
N ILE A 11 0.32 -1.10 -24.82
CA ILE A 11 -0.19 -0.02 -25.67
C ILE A 11 -1.59 0.44 -25.20
N ARG A 12 -2.46 -0.47 -24.78
CA ARG A 12 -3.78 -0.16 -24.23
C ARG A 12 -3.74 0.62 -22.93
N SER A 13 -2.75 0.35 -22.09
CA SER A 13 -2.53 1.05 -20.83
C SER A 13 -1.57 2.23 -20.98
N SER A 14 -0.95 2.41 -22.14
CA SER A 14 -0.04 3.50 -22.45
C SER A 14 -0.77 4.84 -22.54
N TRP A 15 0.00 5.91 -22.46
CA TRP A 15 -0.46 7.30 -22.55
C TRP A 15 -1.36 7.58 -23.77
N PHE A 16 -1.20 6.88 -24.90
CA PHE A 16 -2.03 7.04 -26.11
C PHE A 16 -3.46 6.54 -25.93
N TYR A 17 -3.71 5.61 -25.00
CA TYR A 17 -5.06 5.12 -24.67
C TYR A 17 -5.65 5.78 -23.42
N GLN A 18 -4.87 6.50 -22.65
CA GLN A 18 -5.44 7.43 -21.69
C GLN A 18 -6.05 8.56 -22.54
N LYS A 19 -7.33 8.38 -22.89
CA LYS A 19 -8.11 9.51 -23.41
C LYS A 19 -7.79 10.70 -22.52
N PRO A 20 -7.45 11.90 -23.12
CA PRO A 20 -7.42 13.11 -22.33
C PRO A 20 -8.69 13.09 -21.49
N VAL A 21 -8.55 13.38 -20.19
CA VAL A 21 -9.70 13.46 -19.30
C VAL A 21 -10.65 14.46 -19.96
N ARG A 22 -11.54 13.95 -20.83
CA ARG A 22 -12.74 14.72 -21.14
C ARG A 22 -13.31 14.99 -19.77
N GLN A 23 -13.65 16.23 -19.50
CA GLN A 23 -14.61 16.53 -18.44
C GLN A 23 -15.83 15.68 -18.79
N GLU A 24 -15.84 14.43 -18.35
CA GLU A 24 -17.02 13.60 -18.36
C GLU A 24 -17.95 14.32 -17.42
N VAL A 25 -18.92 15.03 -18.01
CA VAL A 25 -20.11 15.46 -17.27
C VAL A 25 -20.67 14.15 -16.74
N LEU A 26 -20.44 13.89 -15.45
CA LEU A 26 -20.98 12.70 -14.81
C LEU A 26 -22.49 12.72 -14.96
N PRO A 27 -23.10 11.56 -15.26
CA PRO A 27 -24.53 11.43 -15.04
C PRO A 27 -24.81 11.84 -13.58
N THR A 28 -25.76 12.69 -13.36
CA THR A 28 -26.18 13.24 -12.05
C THR A 28 -26.60 12.19 -11.02
N ASP A 29 -26.57 10.90 -11.36
CA ASP A 29 -26.96 9.77 -10.53
C ASP A 29 -25.79 9.03 -9.84
N GLN A 30 -24.53 9.43 -10.07
CA GLN A 30 -23.37 8.73 -9.47
C GLN A 30 -22.89 9.43 -8.20
N GLY A 31 -23.59 9.14 -7.08
CA GLY A 31 -23.13 9.54 -5.74
C GLY A 31 -21.84 8.84 -5.32
N LEU A 32 -21.12 9.43 -4.37
CA LEU A 32 -19.99 8.79 -3.71
C LEU A 32 -20.51 7.69 -2.78
N THR A 33 -20.00 6.47 -2.94
CA THR A 33 -20.37 5.33 -2.09
C THR A 33 -19.12 4.78 -1.42
N ILE A 34 -19.19 4.53 -0.12
CA ILE A 34 -18.14 3.78 0.61
C ILE A 34 -18.64 2.38 0.99
N TYR A 35 -17.78 1.39 0.80
CA TYR A 35 -18.00 -0.01 1.19
C TYR A 35 -17.11 -0.34 2.37
N LEU A 36 -17.72 -0.81 3.46
CA LEU A 36 -17.10 -1.08 4.75
C LEU A 36 -17.46 -2.47 5.25
N ARG A 37 -16.64 -3.01 6.17
CA ARG A 37 -16.94 -4.16 7.01
C ARG A 37 -16.58 -3.86 8.46
N LEU A 38 -17.37 -4.34 9.40
CA LEU A 38 -17.13 -4.10 10.84
C LEU A 38 -15.88 -4.83 11.36
N ASP A 39 -15.54 -5.97 10.75
CA ASP A 39 -14.38 -6.79 11.07
C ASP A 39 -13.14 -6.47 10.20
N ASP A 40 -13.18 -5.41 9.41
CA ASP A 40 -12.05 -4.94 8.61
C ASP A 40 -11.40 -3.71 9.24
N VAL A 41 -10.12 -3.82 9.56
CA VAL A 41 -9.36 -2.76 10.23
C VAL A 41 -9.24 -1.49 9.39
N TYR A 42 -9.14 -1.61 8.07
CA TYR A 42 -9.10 -0.43 7.17
C TYR A 42 -10.45 0.28 7.13
N SER A 43 -11.54 -0.44 7.34
CA SER A 43 -12.87 0.15 7.54
C SER A 43 -12.91 1.01 8.81
N TYR A 44 -12.25 0.58 9.88
CA TYR A 44 -12.12 1.39 11.09
C TYR A 44 -11.28 2.66 10.86
N LEU A 45 -10.14 2.55 10.16
CA LEU A 45 -9.34 3.74 9.83
C LEU A 45 -10.12 4.70 8.93
N ALA A 46 -10.82 4.17 7.92
CA ALA A 46 -11.65 4.98 7.02
C ALA A 46 -12.79 5.68 7.76
N ALA A 47 -13.47 4.99 8.67
CA ALA A 47 -14.61 5.53 9.41
C ALA A 47 -14.28 6.83 10.14
N GLN A 48 -13.02 7.00 10.61
CA GLN A 48 -12.54 8.20 11.29
C GLN A 48 -12.47 9.44 10.38
N GLN A 49 -12.54 9.27 9.05
CA GLN A 49 -12.44 10.35 8.06
C GLN A 49 -13.79 10.71 7.43
N LEU A 50 -14.79 9.83 7.57
CA LEU A 50 -16.05 10.00 6.84
C LEU A 50 -16.86 11.22 7.27
N PRO A 51 -16.94 11.59 8.57
CA PRO A 51 -17.65 12.80 8.95
C PRO A 51 -17.02 14.06 8.34
N GLN A 52 -15.69 14.16 8.37
CA GLN A 52 -14.95 15.28 7.78
C GLN A 52 -15.06 15.29 6.24
N LEU A 53 -14.99 14.11 5.60
CA LEU A 53 -15.19 14.02 4.15
C LEU A 53 -16.59 14.51 3.75
N GLU A 54 -17.64 14.06 4.45
CA GLU A 54 -19.01 14.51 4.15
C GLU A 54 -19.17 16.02 4.35
N GLU A 55 -18.53 16.60 5.35
CA GLU A 55 -18.58 18.03 5.63
C GLU A 55 -18.15 18.86 4.41
N ILE A 56 -17.06 18.45 3.75
CA ILE A 56 -16.50 19.16 2.59
C ILE A 56 -17.12 18.78 1.24
N LEU A 57 -18.00 17.79 1.18
CA LEU A 57 -18.76 17.49 -0.04
C LEU A 57 -19.78 18.59 -0.36
N THR A 58 -20.03 18.84 -1.64
CA THR A 58 -21.15 19.72 -2.04
C THR A 58 -22.50 19.07 -1.72
N ASP A 59 -23.55 19.87 -1.64
CA ASP A 59 -24.91 19.37 -1.34
C ASP A 59 -25.41 18.34 -2.34
N GLU A 60 -24.93 18.41 -3.60
CA GLU A 60 -25.26 17.45 -4.66
C GLU A 60 -24.69 16.04 -4.35
N MET A 61 -23.62 15.97 -3.58
CA MET A 61 -22.95 14.71 -3.21
C MET A 61 -23.41 14.17 -1.86
N LYS A 62 -24.17 14.93 -1.08
CA LYS A 62 -24.68 14.56 0.24
C LYS A 62 -26.07 13.91 0.14
N PRO A 63 -26.36 12.97 1.03
CA PRO A 63 -25.46 12.35 1.99
C PRO A 63 -24.54 11.30 1.36
N LEU A 64 -23.35 11.10 1.95
CA LEU A 64 -22.44 10.01 1.57
C LEU A 64 -23.16 8.66 1.73
N LYS A 65 -23.16 7.86 0.66
CA LYS A 65 -23.73 6.52 0.70
C LYS A 65 -22.80 5.52 1.36
N VAL A 66 -23.29 4.85 2.39
CA VAL A 66 -22.54 3.84 3.14
C VAL A 66 -23.11 2.45 2.89
N VAL A 67 -22.27 1.53 2.48
CA VAL A 67 -22.59 0.11 2.34
C VAL A 67 -21.79 -0.68 3.37
N ILE A 68 -22.50 -1.32 4.31
CA ILE A 68 -21.88 -2.20 5.32
C ILE A 68 -22.10 -3.65 4.90
N SER A 69 -21.02 -4.33 4.57
CA SER A 69 -21.02 -5.73 4.17
C SER A 69 -20.77 -6.65 5.36
N ASN A 70 -21.43 -7.82 5.35
CA ASN A 70 -21.16 -8.92 6.27
C ASN A 70 -20.46 -10.10 5.58
N GLN A 71 -19.99 -9.92 4.34
CA GLN A 71 -19.21 -10.93 3.61
C GLN A 71 -17.79 -10.47 3.33
N THR A 72 -16.85 -11.38 3.61
CA THR A 72 -15.43 -11.19 3.30
C THR A 72 -15.14 -11.74 1.90
N ALA A 73 -14.49 -10.94 1.06
CA ALA A 73 -13.91 -11.45 -0.18
C ALA A 73 -12.65 -12.29 0.13
N SER A 74 -12.28 -13.16 -0.80
CA SER A 74 -11.08 -13.98 -0.64
C SER A 74 -9.82 -13.13 -0.55
N PRO A 75 -8.87 -13.47 0.34
CA PRO A 75 -7.57 -12.83 0.39
C PRO A 75 -6.81 -12.94 -0.94
N PRO A 76 -5.87 -12.02 -1.23
CA PRO A 76 -5.05 -12.10 -2.43
C PRO A 76 -3.99 -13.21 -2.31
N ASN A 77 -3.48 -13.65 -3.46
CA ASN A 77 -2.31 -14.54 -3.57
C ASN A 77 -2.38 -15.82 -2.70
N GLU A 78 -3.57 -16.46 -2.64
CA GLU A 78 -3.78 -17.69 -1.89
C GLU A 78 -3.46 -17.62 -0.38
N MET A 79 -3.26 -16.41 0.17
CA MET A 79 -3.09 -16.25 1.61
C MET A 79 -4.26 -16.85 2.37
N SER A 80 -3.97 -17.45 3.52
CA SER A 80 -5.03 -17.83 4.45
C SER A 80 -5.72 -16.59 5.06
N ALA A 81 -6.94 -16.75 5.53
CA ALA A 81 -7.67 -15.67 6.17
C ALA A 81 -6.92 -15.13 7.41
N LEU A 82 -6.20 -16.00 8.14
CA LEU A 82 -5.43 -15.61 9.32
C LEU A 82 -4.20 -14.78 8.96
N GLU A 83 -3.44 -15.17 7.95
CA GLU A 83 -2.28 -14.40 7.46
C GLU A 83 -2.70 -13.03 6.95
N TRP A 84 -3.79 -12.98 6.15
CA TRP A 84 -4.35 -11.73 5.69
C TRP A 84 -4.76 -10.81 6.85
N GLN A 85 -5.44 -11.37 7.84
CA GLN A 85 -5.84 -10.63 9.03
C GLN A 85 -4.65 -10.06 9.79
N GLN A 86 -3.61 -10.88 10.01
CA GLN A 86 -2.39 -10.44 10.71
C GLN A 86 -1.67 -9.34 9.93
N TYR A 87 -1.56 -9.51 8.62
CA TYR A 87 -1.02 -8.47 7.74
C TYR A 87 -1.78 -7.15 7.90
N CYS A 88 -3.12 -7.17 7.77
CA CYS A 88 -3.95 -5.97 7.87
C CYS A 88 -3.80 -5.26 9.22
N LEU A 89 -3.70 -6.01 10.33
CA LEU A 89 -3.52 -5.42 11.66
C LEU A 89 -2.16 -4.73 11.80
N ASN A 90 -1.10 -5.35 11.31
CA ASN A 90 0.24 -4.77 11.34
C ASN A 90 0.35 -3.53 10.45
N ASP A 91 -0.15 -3.61 9.23
CA ASP A 91 -0.16 -2.49 8.28
C ASP A 91 -1.00 -1.32 8.80
N ALA A 92 -2.20 -1.59 9.34
CA ALA A 92 -3.06 -0.57 9.91
C ALA A 92 -2.44 0.14 11.13
N LYS A 93 -1.66 -0.59 11.94
CA LYS A 93 -0.93 0.01 13.07
C LYS A 93 0.07 1.06 12.59
N ILE A 94 0.76 0.79 11.49
CA ILE A 94 1.73 1.73 10.91
C ILE A 94 0.98 2.91 10.27
N LEU A 95 -0.04 2.64 9.45
CA LEU A 95 -0.88 3.68 8.86
C LEU A 95 -1.50 4.60 9.91
N SER A 96 -1.96 4.04 11.03
CA SER A 96 -2.57 4.83 12.09
C SER A 96 -1.59 5.82 12.73
N LYS A 97 -0.35 5.42 12.98
CA LYS A 97 0.69 6.32 13.48
C LYS A 97 0.95 7.44 12.47
N GLN A 98 1.16 7.09 11.20
CA GLN A 98 1.47 8.04 10.13
C GLN A 98 0.36 9.08 9.91
N HIS A 99 -0.88 8.65 9.87
CA HIS A 99 -2.02 9.52 9.63
C HIS A 99 -2.68 10.05 10.91
N ARG A 100 -2.11 9.74 12.09
CA ARG A 100 -2.62 10.12 13.42
C ARG A 100 -4.04 9.64 13.66
N PHE A 101 -4.37 8.45 13.14
CA PHE A 101 -5.63 7.80 13.45
C PHE A 101 -5.61 7.23 14.87
N SER A 102 -6.78 7.24 15.51
CA SER A 102 -6.95 6.53 16.78
C SER A 102 -6.86 5.01 16.54
N PHE A 103 -5.91 4.35 17.20
CA PHE A 103 -5.70 2.92 17.05
C PHE A 103 -5.20 2.29 18.35
N HIS A 104 -5.55 1.02 18.61
CA HIS A 104 -5.12 0.33 19.82
C HIS A 104 -3.67 -0.14 19.66
N GLU A 105 -2.85 -0.03 20.71
CA GLU A 105 -1.43 -0.46 20.68
C GLU A 105 -1.28 -1.94 20.34
N THR A 106 -2.18 -2.78 20.87
CA THR A 106 -2.25 -4.22 20.59
C THR A 106 -3.59 -4.52 19.90
N PRO A 107 -3.67 -4.30 18.58
CA PRO A 107 -4.92 -4.51 17.85
C PRO A 107 -5.25 -6.00 17.76
N GLU A 108 -6.49 -6.33 17.97
CA GLU A 108 -7.04 -7.66 17.80
C GLU A 108 -8.40 -7.57 17.11
N GLN A 109 -8.76 -8.64 16.41
CA GLN A 109 -10.06 -8.73 15.79
C GLN A 109 -11.19 -8.66 16.83
N PRO A 110 -12.23 -7.86 16.56
CA PRO A 110 -13.43 -7.86 17.38
C PRO A 110 -14.09 -9.25 17.43
N ASN A 111 -14.63 -9.62 18.58
CA ASN A 111 -15.34 -10.88 18.69
C ASN A 111 -16.74 -10.84 18.03
N ALA A 112 -17.31 -12.02 17.73
CA ALA A 112 -18.56 -12.13 17.00
C ALA A 112 -19.74 -11.46 17.72
N GLU A 113 -19.79 -11.49 19.06
CA GLU A 113 -20.83 -10.81 19.85
C GLU A 113 -20.77 -9.30 19.67
N ALA A 114 -19.56 -8.72 19.77
CA ALA A 114 -19.37 -7.29 19.59
C ALA A 114 -19.70 -6.83 18.16
N LEU A 115 -19.34 -7.63 17.15
CA LEU A 115 -19.71 -7.37 15.75
C LEU A 115 -21.24 -7.35 15.56
N GLN A 116 -21.95 -8.31 16.13
CA GLN A 116 -23.42 -8.37 16.08
C GLN A 116 -24.06 -7.17 16.78
N GLN A 117 -23.52 -6.77 17.95
CA GLN A 117 -23.99 -5.58 18.67
C GLN A 117 -23.78 -4.30 17.84
N ALA A 118 -22.61 -4.13 17.25
CA ALA A 118 -22.30 -2.99 16.39
C ALA A 118 -23.22 -2.92 15.16
N GLU A 119 -23.44 -4.04 14.48
CA GLU A 119 -24.37 -4.11 13.35
C GLU A 119 -25.80 -3.73 13.77
N THR A 120 -26.26 -4.23 14.89
CA THR A 120 -27.60 -3.91 15.43
C THR A 120 -27.76 -2.42 15.72
N ILE A 121 -26.76 -1.80 16.34
CA ILE A 121 -26.75 -0.36 16.62
C ILE A 121 -26.89 0.43 15.32
N LEU A 122 -26.04 0.15 14.31
CA LEU A 122 -26.04 0.87 13.04
C LEU A 122 -27.32 0.65 12.23
N ARG A 123 -27.94 -0.52 12.32
CA ARG A 123 -29.20 -0.82 11.62
C ARG A 123 -30.40 -0.09 12.23
N HIS A 124 -30.45 0.02 13.56
CA HIS A 124 -31.64 0.50 14.26
C HIS A 124 -31.59 1.98 14.65
N THR A 125 -30.45 2.66 14.44
CA THR A 125 -30.38 4.09 14.71
C THR A 125 -31.25 4.90 13.76
N PRO A 126 -31.98 5.93 14.24
CA PRO A 126 -32.73 6.85 13.40
C PRO A 126 -31.88 7.98 12.80
N LEU A 127 -30.58 8.08 13.15
CA LEU A 127 -29.69 9.14 12.68
C LEU A 127 -29.42 9.07 11.17
N ARG A 128 -29.15 10.20 10.55
CA ARG A 128 -28.91 10.35 9.11
C ARG A 128 -27.71 11.25 8.80
N GLY A 129 -27.20 11.15 7.59
CA GLY A 129 -26.11 12.00 7.11
C GLY A 129 -24.96 12.04 8.06
N GLN A 130 -24.44 13.21 8.35
CA GLN A 130 -23.28 13.44 9.22
C GLN A 130 -23.46 12.85 10.62
N ASP A 131 -24.66 12.97 11.25
CA ASP A 131 -24.91 12.39 12.57
C ASP A 131 -24.80 10.85 12.57
N PHE A 132 -25.19 10.20 11.48
CA PHE A 132 -24.99 8.77 11.31
C PHE A 132 -23.51 8.42 11.16
N LEU A 133 -22.73 9.23 10.44
CA LEU A 133 -21.30 8.99 10.26
C LEU A 133 -20.54 9.16 11.59
N TYR A 134 -20.86 10.15 12.41
CA TYR A 134 -20.29 10.27 13.77
C TYR A 134 -20.63 9.06 14.64
N LEU A 135 -21.90 8.62 14.65
CA LEU A 135 -22.24 7.41 15.37
C LEU A 135 -21.48 6.18 14.85
N MET A 136 -21.32 6.06 13.55
CA MET A 136 -20.58 4.95 12.92
C MET A 136 -19.11 4.99 13.33
N GLU A 137 -18.46 6.15 13.33
CA GLU A 137 -17.11 6.34 13.84
C GLU A 137 -17.01 5.88 15.31
N ASP A 138 -17.92 6.32 16.17
CA ASP A 138 -17.99 5.93 17.58
C ASP A 138 -18.15 4.41 17.75
N VAL A 139 -19.02 3.79 16.95
CA VAL A 139 -19.24 2.33 16.98
C VAL A 139 -17.98 1.57 16.57
N PHE A 140 -17.33 1.98 15.48
CA PHE A 140 -16.04 1.40 15.07
C PHE A 140 -14.97 1.62 16.15
N HIS A 141 -14.90 2.80 16.74
CA HIS A 141 -13.97 3.11 17.81
C HIS A 141 -14.20 2.20 19.03
N MET A 142 -15.44 2.09 19.53
CA MET A 142 -15.76 1.20 20.64
C MET A 142 -15.43 -0.26 20.34
N LEU A 143 -15.66 -0.70 19.11
CA LEU A 143 -15.41 -2.06 18.64
C LEU A 143 -13.91 -2.39 18.63
N TRP A 144 -13.09 -1.54 18.00
CA TRP A 144 -11.65 -1.77 17.79
C TRP A 144 -10.78 -1.36 18.99
N GLN A 145 -11.26 -0.45 19.85
CA GLN A 145 -10.63 -0.09 21.12
C GLN A 145 -11.09 -0.99 22.29
N LYS A 146 -11.80 -2.10 22.00
CA LYS A 146 -12.28 -3.06 22.99
C LYS A 146 -13.17 -2.46 24.09
N GLN A 147 -13.86 -1.34 23.81
CA GLN A 147 -14.77 -0.68 24.75
C GLN A 147 -16.14 -1.39 24.80
N TYR A 148 -16.13 -2.72 24.92
CA TYR A 148 -17.34 -3.56 24.82
C TYR A 148 -18.43 -3.23 25.86
N GLY A 149 -18.07 -2.66 27.01
CA GLY A 149 -19.03 -2.16 27.99
C GLY A 149 -19.89 -1.02 27.46
N LYS A 150 -19.28 -0.06 26.79
CA LYS A 150 -19.98 1.07 26.14
C LYS A 150 -20.81 0.58 24.96
N LEU A 151 -20.26 -0.33 24.15
CA LEU A 151 -20.95 -0.93 23.01
C LEU A 151 -22.23 -1.65 23.43
N ARG A 152 -22.18 -2.46 24.52
CA ARG A 152 -23.36 -3.13 25.08
C ARG A 152 -24.41 -2.15 25.57
N THR A 153 -23.99 -1.05 26.20
CA THR A 153 -24.93 -0.01 26.66
C THR A 153 -25.66 0.62 25.48
N LEU A 154 -24.93 0.99 24.44
CA LEU A 154 -25.50 1.57 23.22
C LEU A 154 -26.40 0.58 22.48
N HIS A 155 -26.01 -0.70 22.41
CA HIS A 155 -26.81 -1.78 21.86
C HIS A 155 -28.14 -1.92 22.59
N ALA A 156 -28.13 -1.90 23.93
CA ALA A 156 -29.36 -1.99 24.72
C ALA A 156 -30.32 -0.80 24.49
N MET A 157 -29.76 0.37 24.18
CA MET A 157 -30.58 1.53 23.79
C MET A 157 -31.13 1.38 22.37
N ALA A 158 -30.32 1.00 21.40
CA ALA A 158 -30.75 0.79 20.01
C ALA A 158 -31.78 -0.32 19.86
N SER A 159 -31.66 -1.40 20.63
CA SER A 159 -32.57 -2.54 20.61
C SER A 159 -33.99 -2.22 21.10
N ARG A 160 -34.22 -1.09 21.77
CA ARG A 160 -35.56 -0.60 22.15
C ARG A 160 -36.31 0.01 20.97
N HIS A 161 -35.59 0.42 19.92
CA HIS A 161 -36.15 0.94 18.67
C HIS A 161 -36.36 -0.22 17.69
N HIS A 162 -37.49 -0.95 17.79
CA HIS A 162 -37.77 -2.16 17.01
C HIS A 162 -38.03 -1.94 15.52
N GLN A 163 -38.09 -0.71 15.04
CA GLN A 163 -38.31 -0.44 13.62
C GLN A 163 -36.98 -0.32 12.87
N VAL A 164 -36.71 -1.31 12.02
CA VAL A 164 -35.66 -1.18 11.00
C VAL A 164 -36.05 -0.04 10.05
N GLN A 165 -35.36 1.06 10.15
CA GLN A 165 -35.58 2.17 9.23
C GLN A 165 -34.68 1.96 7.99
N ASN A 166 -35.30 1.86 6.82
CA ASN A 166 -34.59 1.80 5.56
C ASN A 166 -34.27 3.23 5.10
N PHE A 167 -32.99 3.57 5.10
CA PHE A 167 -32.52 4.82 4.57
C PHE A 167 -31.75 4.56 3.26
N PRO A 168 -31.99 5.34 2.18
CA PRO A 168 -31.35 5.10 0.90
C PRO A 168 -29.83 5.30 0.94
N GLU A 169 -29.35 6.12 1.86
CA GLU A 169 -27.94 6.44 2.06
C GLU A 169 -27.14 5.37 2.81
N ARG A 170 -27.80 4.36 3.39
CA ARG A 170 -27.14 3.26 4.06
C ARG A 170 -27.74 1.92 3.70
N VAL A 171 -26.88 1.00 3.34
CA VAL A 171 -27.25 -0.32 2.87
C VAL A 171 -26.45 -1.37 3.63
N PHE A 172 -27.16 -2.40 4.13
CA PHE A 172 -26.53 -3.58 4.70
C PHE A 172 -26.72 -4.73 3.73
N ASN A 173 -25.64 -5.23 3.15
CA ASN A 173 -25.75 -6.22 2.10
C ASN A 173 -24.70 -7.34 2.22
N GLN A 174 -24.70 -8.23 1.25
CA GLN A 174 -23.77 -9.36 1.14
C GLN A 174 -22.75 -9.19 0.02
N THR A 175 -22.51 -7.95 -0.45
CA THR A 175 -21.44 -7.71 -1.43
C THR A 175 -20.10 -8.04 -0.79
N PRO A 176 -19.32 -8.98 -1.34
CA PRO A 176 -18.04 -9.33 -0.74
C PRO A 176 -17.07 -8.14 -0.76
N VAL A 177 -16.55 -7.78 0.42
CA VAL A 177 -15.58 -6.71 0.60
C VAL A 177 -14.33 -7.30 1.25
N LEU A 178 -13.17 -7.11 0.66
CA LEU A 178 -11.91 -7.55 1.25
C LEU A 178 -11.38 -6.49 2.22
N SER A 179 -11.38 -5.25 1.78
CA SER A 179 -10.93 -4.07 2.51
C SER A 179 -11.78 -2.88 2.10
N ALA A 180 -11.89 -1.87 2.97
CA ALA A 180 -12.68 -0.66 2.70
C ALA A 180 -12.29 0.03 1.40
N TYR A 181 -13.27 0.43 0.61
CA TYR A 181 -13.04 1.20 -0.61
C TYR A 181 -14.19 2.18 -0.92
N PHE A 182 -13.85 3.28 -1.58
CA PHE A 182 -14.83 4.16 -2.19
C PHE A 182 -15.09 3.75 -3.64
N GLU A 183 -16.32 3.96 -4.08
CA GLU A 183 -16.72 3.87 -5.47
C GLU A 183 -17.24 5.22 -5.93
N PHE A 184 -16.62 5.75 -7.00
CA PHE A 184 -16.98 7.02 -7.60
C PHE A 184 -16.69 6.99 -9.10
N ALA A 185 -17.68 7.34 -9.91
CA ALA A 185 -17.57 7.37 -11.37
C ALA A 185 -17.00 6.05 -11.95
N ASP A 186 -17.59 4.90 -11.57
CA ASP A 186 -17.20 3.54 -11.97
C ASP A 186 -15.74 3.17 -11.65
N ARG A 187 -15.16 3.87 -10.69
CA ARG A 187 -13.79 3.59 -10.19
C ARG A 187 -13.80 3.28 -8.72
N LYS A 188 -12.92 2.35 -8.34
CA LYS A 188 -12.65 2.00 -6.94
C LYS A 188 -11.40 2.73 -6.44
N TYR A 189 -11.48 3.19 -5.21
CA TYR A 189 -10.41 3.87 -4.49
C TYR A 189 -10.26 3.19 -3.13
N GLN A 190 -9.09 2.69 -2.81
CA GLN A 190 -8.80 2.14 -1.48
C GLN A 190 -9.04 3.23 -0.43
N ALA A 191 -9.78 2.89 0.63
CA ALA A 191 -10.35 3.93 1.49
C ALA A 191 -9.30 4.75 2.26
N VAL A 192 -8.13 4.21 2.54
CA VAL A 192 -7.03 4.96 3.19
C VAL A 192 -6.01 5.40 2.14
N ASP A 193 -5.45 4.48 1.36
CA ASP A 193 -4.35 4.75 0.42
C ASP A 193 -4.72 5.68 -0.74
N ASP A 194 -5.94 5.59 -1.22
CA ASP A 194 -6.42 6.38 -2.36
C ASP A 194 -7.29 7.59 -1.95
N LEU A 195 -7.46 7.88 -0.65
CA LEU A 195 -8.36 8.95 -0.20
C LEU A 195 -7.97 10.30 -0.77
N LEU A 196 -6.69 10.65 -0.77
CA LEU A 196 -6.22 11.89 -1.39
C LEU A 196 -6.45 11.91 -2.91
N ARG A 197 -6.28 10.76 -3.59
CA ARG A 197 -6.55 10.63 -5.03
C ARG A 197 -8.04 10.84 -5.33
N LEU A 198 -8.90 10.26 -4.50
CA LEU A 198 -10.35 10.48 -4.57
C LEU A 198 -10.67 11.96 -4.36
N ALA A 199 -10.15 12.56 -3.29
CA ALA A 199 -10.38 13.96 -2.95
C ALA A 199 -9.95 14.91 -4.07
N ARG A 200 -8.73 14.73 -4.62
CA ARG A 200 -8.28 15.50 -5.80
C ARG A 200 -9.21 15.33 -7.03
N ARG A 201 -9.78 14.13 -7.21
CA ARG A 201 -10.75 13.87 -8.29
C ARG A 201 -12.06 14.62 -8.06
N LEU A 202 -12.57 14.62 -6.84
CA LEU A 202 -13.76 15.37 -6.45
C LEU A 202 -13.53 16.88 -6.61
N GLU A 203 -12.38 17.39 -6.18
CA GLU A 203 -11.97 18.79 -6.33
C GLU A 203 -11.93 19.22 -7.80
N GLN A 204 -11.29 18.43 -8.67
CA GLN A 204 -11.24 18.69 -10.12
C GLN A 204 -12.63 18.79 -10.75
N GLN A 205 -13.62 18.12 -10.18
CA GLN A 205 -15.02 18.16 -10.62
C GLN A 205 -15.86 19.19 -9.86
N LYS A 206 -15.24 19.98 -8.97
CA LYS A 206 -15.89 20.99 -8.14
C LYS A 206 -16.97 20.40 -7.21
N LEU A 207 -16.75 19.19 -6.73
CA LEU A 207 -17.66 18.48 -5.82
C LEU A 207 -17.25 18.61 -4.35
N LEU A 208 -16.22 19.41 -4.06
CA LEU A 208 -15.79 19.77 -2.73
C LEU A 208 -16.03 21.26 -2.47
N THR A 209 -16.38 21.61 -1.24
CA THR A 209 -16.60 22.98 -0.77
C THR A 209 -15.34 23.56 -0.14
N ASP A 210 -14.38 22.73 0.29
CA ASP A 210 -13.14 23.11 0.94
C ASP A 210 -11.98 22.20 0.54
N ASN A 211 -10.75 22.55 0.96
CA ASN A 211 -9.54 21.84 0.61
C ASN A 211 -9.42 20.51 1.39
N PRO A 212 -9.21 19.37 0.70
CA PRO A 212 -9.16 18.05 1.30
C PRO A 212 -7.84 17.71 2.04
N ILE A 213 -6.85 18.60 2.08
CA ILE A 213 -5.51 18.33 2.64
C ILE A 213 -5.54 17.81 4.08
N PHE A 214 -6.53 18.21 4.87
CA PHE A 214 -6.65 17.81 6.28
C PHE A 214 -7.20 16.40 6.49
N LEU A 215 -7.74 15.73 5.46
CA LEU A 215 -8.31 14.39 5.59
C LEU A 215 -7.28 13.32 5.97
N ILE A 216 -6.08 13.42 5.44
CA ILE A 216 -4.95 12.55 5.78
C ILE A 216 -3.64 13.34 5.70
N ASN A 217 -2.65 12.94 6.48
CA ASN A 217 -1.30 13.48 6.31
C ASN A 217 -0.77 13.09 4.93
N HIS A 218 -0.54 14.09 4.10
CA HIS A 218 0.04 13.87 2.78
C HIS A 218 1.54 13.69 2.93
N ILE A 219 2.08 12.61 2.36
CA ILE A 219 3.51 12.38 2.29
C ILE A 219 3.93 12.70 0.87
N GLU A 220 4.71 13.77 0.72
CA GLU A 220 5.39 14.03 -0.54
C GLU A 220 6.55 13.03 -0.67
N TRP A 221 6.61 12.33 -1.77
CA TRP A 221 7.59 11.26 -1.99
C TRP A 221 9.04 11.75 -2.09
N ARG A 222 9.26 13.05 -2.20
CA ARG A 222 10.59 13.67 -2.34
C ARG A 222 10.98 14.57 -1.18
N GLU A 223 10.09 14.77 -0.23
CA GLU A 223 10.40 15.50 0.99
C GLU A 223 10.81 14.49 2.05
N HIS A 224 12.10 14.48 2.40
CA HIS A 224 12.58 13.63 3.47
C HIS A 224 11.98 14.04 4.80
N LEU A 225 11.51 13.06 5.58
CA LEU A 225 10.94 13.31 6.92
C LEU A 225 12.02 13.74 7.91
N ILE A 226 13.23 13.21 7.75
CA ILE A 226 14.39 13.53 8.57
C ILE A 226 15.31 14.41 7.74
N SER A 227 15.36 15.69 8.06
CA SER A 227 16.19 16.69 7.38
C SER A 227 17.24 17.33 8.29
N ASP A 228 17.14 17.09 9.60
CA ASP A 228 18.15 17.52 10.55
C ASP A 228 19.43 16.67 10.42
N ALA A 229 20.58 17.33 10.39
CA ALA A 229 21.86 16.66 10.14
C ALA A 229 22.32 15.75 11.29
N GLU A 230 21.93 16.06 12.53
CA GLU A 230 22.27 15.24 13.70
C GLU A 230 21.43 13.97 13.71
N GLU A 231 20.11 14.09 13.51
CA GLU A 231 19.19 12.95 13.37
C GLU A 231 19.57 12.04 12.20
N LEU A 232 19.97 12.62 11.06
CA LEU A 232 20.41 11.87 9.89
C LEU A 232 21.69 11.05 10.19
N ASN A 233 22.67 11.66 10.86
CA ASN A 233 23.89 10.97 11.25
C ASN A 233 23.62 9.83 12.24
N GLU A 234 22.68 9.99 13.15
CA GLU A 234 22.26 8.92 14.07
C GLU A 234 21.66 7.73 13.32
N ILE A 235 20.77 7.97 12.36
CA ILE A 235 20.22 6.89 11.51
C ILE A 235 21.31 6.20 10.70
N GLN A 236 22.21 6.95 10.09
CA GLN A 236 23.32 6.40 9.30
C GLN A 236 24.28 5.57 10.18
N ALA A 237 24.47 5.94 11.44
CA ALA A 237 25.29 5.19 12.38
C ALA A 237 24.68 3.85 12.83
N LEU A 238 23.38 3.65 12.61
CA LEU A 238 22.69 2.38 12.89
C LEU A 238 22.84 1.34 11.77
N ASP A 239 23.56 1.68 10.68
CA ASP A 239 23.83 0.82 9.53
C ASP A 239 22.55 0.13 8.99
N PRO A 240 21.54 0.88 8.56
CA PRO A 240 20.28 0.29 8.10
C PRO A 240 20.48 -0.58 6.87
N GLU A 241 19.90 -1.78 6.87
CA GLU A 241 19.92 -2.71 5.76
C GLU A 241 18.50 -2.90 5.19
N LEU A 242 18.37 -2.95 3.87
CA LEU A 242 17.10 -3.18 3.20
C LEU A 242 17.21 -4.32 2.19
N ASP A 243 16.49 -5.39 2.46
CA ASP A 243 16.34 -6.52 1.55
C ASP A 243 15.16 -6.29 0.61
N LEU A 244 15.40 -6.41 -0.68
CA LEU A 244 14.41 -6.24 -1.75
C LEU A 244 14.16 -7.55 -2.47
N TYR A 245 12.97 -8.15 -2.26
CA TYR A 245 12.49 -9.32 -2.97
C TYR A 245 11.69 -8.87 -4.19
N ILE A 246 12.24 -9.02 -5.38
CA ILE A 246 11.72 -8.41 -6.61
C ILE A 246 11.42 -9.43 -7.69
N ALA A 247 10.25 -9.31 -8.32
CA ALA A 247 9.90 -10.01 -9.55
C ALA A 247 10.41 -9.23 -10.77
N LEU A 248 11.33 -9.81 -11.54
CA LEU A 248 12.02 -9.11 -12.63
C LEU A 248 11.09 -8.74 -13.79
N GLU A 249 9.97 -9.46 -13.92
CA GLU A 249 8.92 -9.17 -14.90
C GLU A 249 7.88 -8.14 -14.42
N ASP A 250 8.01 -7.63 -13.19
CA ASP A 250 7.07 -6.66 -12.62
C ASP A 250 7.64 -5.23 -12.70
N PRO A 251 6.98 -4.29 -13.40
CA PRO A 251 7.43 -2.91 -13.49
C PRO A 251 7.44 -2.19 -12.14
N ILE A 252 6.64 -2.63 -11.16
CA ILE A 252 6.65 -2.03 -9.82
C ILE A 252 7.99 -2.32 -9.12
N SER A 253 8.57 -3.51 -9.34
CA SER A 253 9.91 -3.86 -8.86
C SER A 253 10.99 -2.91 -9.39
N TRP A 254 10.91 -2.54 -10.68
CA TRP A 254 11.79 -1.53 -11.27
C TRP A 254 11.62 -0.15 -10.61
N LEU A 255 10.37 0.31 -10.53
CA LEU A 255 10.07 1.63 -9.97
C LEU A 255 10.50 1.75 -8.51
N LEU A 256 10.31 0.67 -7.73
CA LEU A 256 10.71 0.60 -6.34
C LEU A 256 12.23 0.63 -6.19
N LEU A 257 12.94 -0.24 -6.91
CA LEU A 257 14.41 -0.28 -6.86
C LEU A 257 15.03 1.08 -7.25
N ALA A 258 14.53 1.67 -8.34
CA ALA A 258 15.05 2.94 -8.81
C ALA A 258 14.78 4.06 -7.81
N TYR A 259 13.57 4.15 -7.27
CA TYR A 259 13.22 5.16 -6.26
C TYR A 259 14.07 5.01 -4.99
N ILE A 260 14.19 3.79 -4.45
CA ILE A 260 14.97 3.57 -3.23
C ILE A 260 16.44 3.91 -3.46
N LYS A 261 17.01 3.44 -4.59
CA LYS A 261 18.41 3.71 -4.91
C LYS A 261 18.69 5.20 -5.12
N GLU A 262 17.86 5.89 -5.88
CA GLU A 262 18.09 7.27 -6.27
C GLU A 262 17.75 8.28 -5.17
N GLU A 263 16.75 8.00 -4.33
CA GLU A 263 16.23 8.97 -3.38
C GLU A 263 16.54 8.62 -1.90
N LEU A 264 16.60 7.32 -1.53
CA LEU A 264 16.70 6.94 -0.12
C LEU A 264 18.06 6.34 0.28
N ALA A 265 18.62 5.45 -0.55
CA ALA A 265 19.78 4.65 -0.15
C ALA A 265 21.01 5.50 0.15
N ASP A 266 21.36 6.42 -0.74
CA ASP A 266 22.51 7.31 -0.53
C ASP A 266 22.26 8.32 0.60
N TYR A 267 20.99 8.80 0.73
CA TYR A 267 20.64 9.80 1.73
C TYR A 267 20.73 9.25 3.15
N TYR A 268 20.18 8.05 3.39
CA TYR A 268 20.18 7.41 4.71
C TYR A 268 21.31 6.38 4.92
N ASN A 269 22.24 6.25 3.96
CA ASN A 269 23.30 5.24 3.96
C ASN A 269 22.75 3.80 4.14
N ILE A 270 21.66 3.47 3.40
CA ILE A 270 21.02 2.15 3.49
C ILE A 270 21.80 1.14 2.65
N GLN A 271 22.22 0.04 3.25
CA GLN A 271 22.77 -1.09 2.50
C GLN A 271 21.62 -1.85 1.81
N LEU A 272 21.63 -1.88 0.46
CA LEU A 272 20.61 -2.59 -0.32
C LEU A 272 21.06 -3.98 -0.72
N ASN A 273 20.26 -4.99 -0.38
CA ASN A 273 20.43 -6.36 -0.81
C ASN A 273 19.27 -6.76 -1.75
N ILE A 274 19.58 -7.33 -2.91
CA ILE A 274 18.57 -7.66 -3.92
C ILE A 274 18.40 -9.16 -4.05
N TYR A 275 17.17 -9.63 -3.95
CA TYR A 275 16.76 -11.03 -4.08
C TYR A 275 15.79 -11.18 -5.25
N PRO A 276 16.29 -11.47 -6.48
CA PRO A 276 15.44 -11.76 -7.61
C PRO A 276 14.60 -13.01 -7.34
N LEU A 277 13.34 -12.98 -7.74
CA LEU A 277 12.38 -14.07 -7.58
C LEU A 277 12.19 -14.82 -8.89
N SER A 278 11.67 -16.04 -8.81
CA SER A 278 11.25 -16.81 -9.95
C SER A 278 10.13 -16.09 -10.73
N TYR A 279 9.97 -16.45 -11.99
CA TYR A 279 8.88 -15.91 -12.81
C TYR A 279 7.52 -16.38 -12.30
N HIS A 280 6.71 -15.45 -11.78
CA HIS A 280 5.40 -15.78 -11.20
C HIS A 280 4.25 -15.86 -12.21
N GLY A 281 4.49 -15.51 -13.47
CA GLY A 281 3.51 -15.71 -14.54
C GLY A 281 2.17 -14.98 -14.37
N ARG A 282 2.09 -13.98 -13.52
CA ARG A 282 0.82 -13.26 -13.24
C ARG A 282 0.18 -12.78 -14.52
N ASP A 283 -1.04 -13.20 -14.78
CA ASP A 283 -1.75 -12.94 -16.04
C ASP A 283 -2.15 -11.46 -16.20
N GLN A 284 -2.24 -10.72 -15.10
CA GLN A 284 -2.67 -9.32 -15.14
C GLN A 284 -1.69 -8.43 -14.37
N PHE A 285 -1.03 -7.52 -15.11
CA PHE A 285 -0.30 -6.39 -14.54
C PHE A 285 -1.14 -5.14 -14.64
N ASP A 286 -1.16 -4.34 -13.58
CA ASP A 286 -1.77 -3.02 -13.64
C ASP A 286 -0.77 -2.01 -14.23
N TRP A 287 -0.68 -1.99 -15.56
CA TRP A 287 0.13 -1.01 -16.30
C TRP A 287 -0.27 0.44 -15.99
N SER A 288 -1.56 0.66 -15.67
CA SER A 288 -2.05 1.98 -15.28
C SER A 288 -1.48 2.38 -13.93
N LEU A 289 -1.40 1.45 -12.99
CA LEU A 289 -0.74 1.64 -11.70
C LEU A 289 0.74 1.98 -11.89
N ALA A 290 1.50 1.16 -12.62
CA ALA A 290 2.92 1.41 -12.89
C ALA A 290 3.15 2.78 -13.53
N THR A 291 2.34 3.18 -14.51
CA THR A 291 2.43 4.50 -15.15
C THR A 291 2.15 5.64 -14.16
N ARG A 292 1.20 5.47 -13.24
CA ARG A 292 0.91 6.48 -12.20
C ARG A 292 2.05 6.60 -11.19
N LEU A 293 2.56 5.46 -10.73
CA LEU A 293 3.67 5.41 -9.78
C LEU A 293 4.94 6.01 -10.39
N SER A 294 5.24 5.69 -11.65
CA SER A 294 6.35 6.31 -12.40
C SER A 294 6.27 7.85 -12.43
N LYS A 295 5.07 8.40 -12.64
CA LYS A 295 4.88 9.85 -12.61
C LYS A 295 5.05 10.44 -11.21
N ARG A 296 4.66 9.70 -10.17
CA ARG A 296 4.74 10.16 -8.78
C ARG A 296 6.17 10.09 -8.24
N SER A 297 6.87 8.99 -8.54
CA SER A 297 8.27 8.80 -8.17
C SER A 297 9.25 9.49 -9.11
N GLU A 298 8.78 10.04 -10.26
CA GLU A 298 9.56 10.57 -11.36
C GLU A 298 10.58 9.59 -11.96
N VAL A 299 10.49 8.32 -11.60
CA VAL A 299 11.28 7.24 -12.19
C VAL A 299 10.82 6.98 -13.62
N LYS A 300 11.74 7.01 -14.56
CA LYS A 300 11.41 6.79 -15.97
C LYS A 300 10.93 5.37 -16.21
N PHE A 301 9.76 5.25 -16.81
CA PHE A 301 9.13 3.98 -17.18
C PHE A 301 8.51 4.10 -18.56
N THR A 302 8.75 3.11 -19.43
CA THR A 302 8.14 3.02 -20.76
C THR A 302 7.59 1.59 -20.95
N PRO A 303 6.28 1.43 -21.04
CA PRO A 303 5.66 0.11 -21.18
C PRO A 303 5.83 -0.43 -22.60
N PHE A 304 6.90 -1.16 -22.88
CA PHE A 304 7.11 -1.81 -24.18
C PHE A 304 6.42 -3.16 -24.27
N CYS A 305 6.89 -4.11 -23.49
CA CYS A 305 6.28 -5.43 -23.37
C CYS A 305 6.68 -6.04 -22.03
N ARG A 306 5.88 -7.01 -21.57
CA ARG A 306 6.19 -7.78 -20.37
C ARG A 306 7.32 -8.76 -20.65
N PRO A 307 8.38 -8.82 -19.81
CA PRO A 307 9.39 -9.86 -19.86
C PRO A 307 8.77 -11.27 -19.75
N THR A 308 9.35 -12.24 -20.44
CA THR A 308 8.96 -13.66 -20.35
C THR A 308 9.71 -14.35 -19.24
N ALA A 309 9.35 -15.61 -18.91
CA ALA A 309 10.13 -16.47 -18.04
C ALA A 309 11.60 -16.60 -18.51
N ALA A 310 11.82 -16.72 -19.82
CA ALA A 310 13.17 -16.76 -20.39
C ALA A 310 13.92 -15.44 -20.20
N ALA A 311 13.22 -14.30 -20.30
CA ALA A 311 13.82 -13.00 -20.05
C ALA A 311 14.16 -12.81 -18.55
N SER A 312 13.27 -13.21 -17.63
CA SER A 312 13.51 -13.15 -16.19
C SER A 312 14.70 -14.01 -15.77
N LEU A 313 14.78 -15.24 -16.32
CA LEU A 313 15.93 -16.12 -16.08
C LEU A 313 17.24 -15.50 -16.59
N ALA A 314 17.24 -14.93 -17.81
CA ALA A 314 18.39 -14.27 -18.39
C ALA A 314 18.84 -13.02 -17.58
N MET A 315 17.89 -12.24 -17.05
CA MET A 315 18.20 -11.12 -16.15
C MET A 315 18.86 -11.63 -14.86
N ALA A 316 18.34 -12.69 -14.26
CA ALA A 316 18.92 -13.29 -13.06
C ALA A 316 20.32 -13.88 -13.32
N GLU A 317 20.55 -14.52 -14.47
CA GLU A 317 21.87 -15.03 -14.87
C GLU A 317 22.90 -13.90 -14.98
N LEU A 318 22.55 -12.79 -15.62
CA LEU A 318 23.43 -11.61 -15.68
C LEU A 318 23.72 -11.04 -14.29
N PHE A 319 22.70 -10.92 -13.44
CA PHE A 319 22.82 -10.41 -12.07
C PHE A 319 23.79 -11.25 -11.22
N TYR A 320 23.64 -12.58 -11.23
CA TYR A 320 24.49 -13.47 -10.45
C TYR A 320 25.88 -13.70 -11.08
N SER A 321 26.12 -13.17 -12.28
CA SER A 321 27.43 -13.23 -12.96
C SER A 321 28.35 -12.07 -12.60
N VAL A 322 27.86 -11.07 -11.84
CA VAL A 322 28.72 -9.99 -11.34
C VAL A 322 29.09 -10.22 -9.88
N PRO A 323 30.23 -9.68 -9.40
CA PRO A 323 30.61 -9.71 -8.00
C PRO A 323 29.54 -9.08 -7.09
N ALA A 324 29.46 -9.54 -5.82
CA ALA A 324 28.42 -9.12 -4.90
C ALA A 324 28.33 -7.60 -4.73
N GLU A 325 29.46 -6.93 -4.64
CA GLU A 325 29.59 -5.48 -4.51
C GLU A 325 29.08 -4.69 -5.73
N GLN A 326 28.89 -5.34 -6.88
CA GLN A 326 28.39 -4.73 -8.10
C GLN A 326 26.93 -5.12 -8.41
N GLN A 327 26.33 -6.00 -7.62
CA GLN A 327 25.01 -6.55 -7.91
C GLN A 327 23.91 -5.49 -7.90
N LEU A 328 23.97 -4.51 -7.01
CA LEU A 328 23.00 -3.41 -6.96
C LEU A 328 23.00 -2.63 -8.29
N GLU A 329 24.19 -2.17 -8.71
CA GLU A 329 24.34 -1.42 -9.96
C GLU A 329 23.97 -2.25 -11.19
N ALA A 330 24.32 -3.53 -11.19
CA ALA A 330 23.98 -4.45 -12.27
C ALA A 330 22.45 -4.64 -12.38
N MET A 331 21.76 -4.88 -11.27
CA MET A 331 20.31 -5.05 -11.28
C MET A 331 19.61 -3.75 -11.71
N TYR A 332 20.04 -2.62 -11.18
CA TYR A 332 19.51 -1.32 -11.59
C TYR A 332 19.66 -1.12 -13.11
N GLU A 333 20.84 -1.36 -13.68
CA GLU A 333 21.08 -1.20 -15.11
C GLU A 333 20.30 -2.21 -15.96
N ILE A 334 20.21 -3.49 -15.55
CA ILE A 334 19.42 -4.51 -16.22
C ILE A 334 17.95 -4.07 -16.31
N LEU A 335 17.33 -3.72 -15.18
CA LEU A 335 15.94 -3.32 -15.15
C LEU A 335 15.70 -2.00 -15.87
N ARG A 336 16.64 -1.05 -15.78
CA ARG A 336 16.60 0.20 -16.52
C ARG A 336 16.58 -0.05 -18.04
N GLN A 337 17.42 -0.93 -18.56
CA GLN A 337 17.45 -1.25 -20.00
C GLN A 337 16.14 -1.94 -20.43
N VAL A 338 15.62 -2.83 -19.61
CA VAL A 338 14.35 -3.52 -19.90
C VAL A 338 13.17 -2.55 -19.85
N TRP A 339 13.01 -1.81 -18.74
CA TRP A 339 11.82 -1.04 -18.46
C TRP A 339 11.81 0.39 -19.02
N THR A 340 12.96 0.92 -19.44
CA THR A 340 13.02 2.25 -20.07
C THR A 340 13.35 2.21 -21.55
N LYS A 341 14.09 1.17 -22.02
CA LYS A 341 14.54 1.06 -23.41
C LYS A 341 13.96 -0.14 -24.15
N GLY A 342 13.16 -0.99 -23.47
CA GLY A 342 12.51 -2.14 -24.08
C GLY A 342 13.45 -3.28 -24.52
N LYS A 343 14.63 -3.37 -23.94
CA LYS A 343 15.55 -4.48 -24.24
C LYS A 343 15.06 -5.75 -23.56
N ASP A 344 14.69 -6.75 -24.34
CA ASP A 344 14.28 -8.08 -23.85
C ASP A 344 15.49 -9.03 -23.90
N PRO A 345 16.08 -9.41 -22.75
CA PRO A 345 17.28 -10.25 -22.69
C PRO A 345 17.04 -11.71 -23.09
N SER A 346 15.82 -12.13 -23.37
CA SER A 346 15.56 -13.42 -24.03
C SER A 346 16.08 -13.45 -25.48
N PHE A 347 16.31 -12.29 -26.08
CA PHE A 347 16.97 -12.18 -27.38
C PHE A 347 18.48 -12.09 -27.19
N LYS A 348 19.21 -12.99 -27.88
CA LYS A 348 20.67 -13.08 -27.79
C LYS A 348 21.38 -11.72 -27.98
N THR A 349 20.93 -10.92 -28.93
CA THR A 349 21.53 -9.59 -29.21
C THR A 349 21.44 -8.65 -28.03
N HIS A 350 20.29 -8.63 -27.32
CA HIS A 350 20.11 -7.80 -26.14
C HIS A 350 20.87 -8.37 -24.94
N PHE A 351 20.87 -9.69 -24.77
CA PHE A 351 21.65 -10.37 -23.72
C PHE A 351 23.14 -10.10 -23.88
N ASP A 352 23.72 -10.31 -25.07
CA ASP A 352 25.13 -10.07 -25.34
C ASP A 352 25.50 -8.58 -25.17
N GLN A 353 24.57 -7.67 -25.46
CA GLN A 353 24.81 -6.26 -25.21
C GLN A 353 24.81 -5.94 -23.70
N LEU A 354 23.81 -6.38 -22.94
CA LEU A 354 23.77 -6.20 -21.48
C LEU A 354 25.00 -6.81 -20.81
N ARG A 355 25.40 -8.00 -21.24
CA ARG A 355 26.63 -8.65 -20.78
C ARG A 355 27.87 -7.79 -20.97
N ARG A 356 28.02 -7.14 -22.14
CA ARG A 356 29.13 -6.19 -22.40
C ARG A 356 28.99 -4.92 -21.57
N ASP A 357 27.80 -4.34 -21.50
CA ASP A 357 27.54 -3.11 -20.75
C ASP A 357 27.86 -3.29 -19.26
N LEU A 358 27.70 -4.51 -18.73
CA LEU A 358 28.02 -4.91 -17.35
C LEU A 358 29.45 -5.47 -17.17
N ASN A 359 30.27 -5.50 -18.23
CA ASN A 359 31.63 -6.06 -18.23
C ASN A 359 31.73 -7.52 -17.74
N ILE A 360 30.72 -8.35 -18.02
CA ILE A 360 30.69 -9.77 -17.61
C ILE A 360 31.51 -10.58 -18.61
N GLU A 361 32.69 -11.02 -18.20
CA GLU A 361 33.55 -11.86 -19.02
C GLU A 361 33.05 -13.33 -19.05
N GLN A 362 32.69 -13.85 -17.89
CA GLN A 362 32.23 -15.23 -17.72
C GLN A 362 30.87 -15.23 -17.02
N LEU A 363 29.93 -16.03 -17.53
CA LEU A 363 28.66 -16.26 -16.87
C LEU A 363 28.85 -17.16 -15.66
N THR A 364 27.96 -17.03 -14.68
CA THR A 364 27.98 -17.86 -13.46
C THR A 364 27.76 -19.33 -13.79
N GLU A 365 28.43 -20.22 -13.07
CA GLU A 365 28.20 -21.67 -13.11
C GLU A 365 27.13 -22.12 -12.09
N GLN A 366 26.59 -21.19 -11.30
CA GLN A 366 25.58 -21.49 -10.30
C GLN A 366 24.25 -21.91 -10.97
N ASP A 367 23.52 -22.82 -10.31
CA ASP A 367 22.15 -23.12 -10.69
C ASP A 367 21.24 -21.95 -10.33
N ILE A 368 20.94 -21.12 -11.32
CA ILE A 368 20.11 -19.92 -11.15
C ILE A 368 18.68 -20.30 -10.72
N SER A 369 18.13 -21.38 -11.25
CA SER A 369 16.77 -21.81 -10.89
C SER A 369 16.68 -22.19 -9.41
N LEU A 370 17.67 -22.91 -8.90
CA LEU A 370 17.75 -23.24 -7.47
C LEU A 370 17.89 -21.97 -6.61
N ARG A 371 18.70 -21.01 -7.05
CA ARG A 371 18.88 -19.74 -6.33
C ARG A 371 17.59 -18.94 -6.25
N LEU A 372 16.87 -18.85 -7.37
CA LEU A 372 15.57 -18.17 -7.41
C LEU A 372 14.55 -18.86 -6.50
N GLN A 373 14.48 -20.19 -6.51
CA GLN A 373 13.60 -20.95 -5.61
C GLN A 373 13.92 -20.70 -4.13
N GLN A 374 15.20 -20.59 -3.76
CA GLN A 374 15.58 -20.23 -2.40
C GLN A 374 15.08 -18.84 -2.03
N ASN A 375 15.22 -17.86 -2.93
CA ASN A 375 14.71 -16.51 -2.69
C ASN A 375 13.17 -16.51 -2.57
N ASP A 376 12.46 -17.30 -3.40
CA ASP A 376 11.01 -17.45 -3.30
C ASP A 376 10.60 -17.97 -1.92
N MET A 377 11.27 -19.02 -1.40
CA MET A 377 11.01 -19.54 -0.06
C MET A 377 11.22 -18.47 1.03
N TYR A 378 12.30 -17.70 0.97
CA TYR A 378 12.53 -16.60 1.92
C TYR A 378 11.47 -15.51 1.81
N CYS A 379 11.06 -15.16 0.59
CA CYS A 379 10.00 -14.18 0.37
C CYS A 379 8.63 -14.65 0.90
N GLU A 380 8.28 -15.92 0.68
CA GLU A 380 7.04 -16.53 1.18
C GLU A 380 6.97 -16.51 2.72
N MET A 381 8.09 -16.75 3.40
CA MET A 381 8.17 -16.66 4.86
C MET A 381 7.85 -15.25 5.41
N LYS A 382 7.91 -14.21 4.58
CA LYS A 382 7.55 -12.83 4.97
C LYS A 382 6.04 -12.60 4.98
N SER A 383 5.23 -13.52 4.46
CA SER A 383 3.75 -13.50 4.49
C SER A 383 3.15 -12.19 4.00
N GLN A 384 3.67 -11.65 2.87
CA GLN A 384 3.18 -10.41 2.28
C GLN A 384 2.19 -10.67 1.15
N PRO A 385 1.11 -9.85 1.02
CA PRO A 385 0.04 -10.09 0.05
C PRO A 385 0.42 -9.78 -1.40
N SER A 386 1.52 -9.08 -1.63
CA SER A 386 1.94 -8.70 -2.98
C SER A 386 3.44 -8.48 -3.07
N LEU A 387 3.95 -8.55 -4.31
CA LEU A 387 5.32 -8.18 -4.66
C LEU A 387 5.36 -6.72 -5.15
N PRO A 388 6.51 -6.08 -5.06
CA PRO A 388 7.75 -6.48 -4.37
C PRO A 388 7.60 -6.46 -2.85
N VAL A 389 8.43 -7.25 -2.15
CA VAL A 389 8.49 -7.29 -0.67
C VAL A 389 9.79 -6.61 -0.22
N LEU A 390 9.70 -5.86 0.87
CA LEU A 390 10.81 -5.16 1.50
C LEU A 390 10.94 -5.64 2.95
N GLU A 391 12.19 -5.84 3.39
CA GLU A 391 12.52 -6.05 4.80
C GLU A 391 13.59 -5.06 5.21
N LEU A 392 13.20 -4.06 6.02
CA LEU A 392 14.12 -3.11 6.61
C LEU A 392 14.60 -3.64 7.96
N ARG A 393 15.92 -3.75 8.12
CA ARG A 393 16.58 -4.08 9.40
C ARG A 393 17.31 -2.86 9.91
N ILE A 394 17.03 -2.47 11.14
CA ILE A 394 17.66 -1.35 11.84
C ILE A 394 17.55 -1.56 13.35
N ALA A 395 18.60 -1.25 14.10
CA ALA A 395 18.64 -1.31 15.57
C ALA A 395 18.11 -2.66 16.13
N GLU A 396 18.55 -3.79 15.56
CA GLU A 396 18.14 -5.17 15.91
C GLU A 396 16.65 -5.50 15.66
N GLN A 397 15.92 -4.60 15.02
CA GLN A 397 14.51 -4.79 14.65
C GLN A 397 14.38 -5.05 13.15
N SER A 398 13.36 -5.81 12.77
CA SER A 398 13.02 -6.09 11.37
C SER A 398 11.59 -5.67 11.08
N TYR A 399 11.41 -4.95 9.98
CA TYR A 399 10.13 -4.43 9.52
C TYR A 399 9.87 -4.92 8.10
N VAL A 400 8.77 -5.65 7.91
CA VAL A 400 8.41 -6.21 6.60
C VAL A 400 7.18 -5.50 6.05
N PHE A 401 7.27 -5.03 4.81
CA PHE A 401 6.18 -4.36 4.11
C PHE A 401 6.29 -4.60 2.61
N ASN A 402 5.28 -4.19 1.86
CA ASN A 402 5.25 -4.43 0.44
C ASN A 402 4.89 -3.18 -0.37
N SER A 403 5.22 -3.24 -1.65
CA SER A 403 4.83 -2.31 -2.68
C SER A 403 5.41 -0.88 -2.54
N LEU A 404 5.45 -0.19 -3.66
CA LEU A 404 5.86 1.21 -3.74
C LEU A 404 4.93 2.15 -2.94
N TYR A 405 3.69 1.73 -2.65
CA TYR A 405 2.78 2.50 -1.80
C TYR A 405 3.22 2.59 -0.33
N ARG A 406 4.07 1.67 0.13
CA ARG A 406 4.56 1.61 1.51
C ARG A 406 6.02 2.05 1.66
N VAL A 407 6.67 2.50 0.57
CA VAL A 407 8.09 2.91 0.62
C VAL A 407 8.35 4.05 1.61
N TRP A 408 7.39 4.95 1.82
CA TRP A 408 7.45 6.01 2.82
C TRP A 408 7.56 5.50 4.26
N MET A 409 7.21 4.22 4.49
CA MET A 409 7.35 3.60 5.82
C MET A 409 8.81 3.54 6.28
N ILE A 410 9.77 3.49 5.36
CA ILE A 410 11.20 3.50 5.69
C ILE A 410 11.50 4.72 6.56
N GLU A 411 11.15 5.91 6.11
CA GLU A 411 11.41 7.15 6.84
C GLU A 411 10.57 7.26 8.13
N SER A 412 9.33 6.79 8.12
CA SER A 412 8.52 6.72 9.34
C SER A 412 9.10 5.77 10.39
N ILE A 413 9.70 4.66 9.98
CA ILE A 413 10.40 3.74 10.87
C ILE A 413 11.64 4.43 11.46
N PHE A 414 12.41 5.13 10.65
CA PHE A 414 13.57 5.89 11.11
C PHE A 414 13.18 6.93 12.16
N SER A 415 12.14 7.72 11.92
CA SER A 415 11.63 8.69 12.90
C SER A 415 11.19 8.04 14.22
N ASN A 416 10.53 6.87 14.14
CA ASN A 416 10.13 6.13 15.35
C ASN A 416 11.34 5.60 16.13
N VAL A 417 12.37 5.09 15.43
CA VAL A 417 13.60 4.59 16.06
C VAL A 417 14.33 5.73 16.80
N LEU A 418 14.43 6.91 16.18
CA LEU A 418 15.01 8.09 16.85
C LEU A 418 14.23 8.48 18.09
N GLU A 419 12.90 8.52 18.03
CA GLU A 419 12.07 8.81 19.21
C GLU A 419 12.30 7.81 20.35
N GLU A 420 12.50 6.53 20.05
CA GLU A 420 12.79 5.48 21.03
C GLU A 420 14.19 5.68 21.66
N LEU A 421 15.19 6.01 20.85
CA LEU A 421 16.54 6.30 21.32
C LEU A 421 16.56 7.49 22.29
N TYR A 422 15.96 8.63 21.93
CA TYR A 422 15.89 9.81 22.78
C TYR A 422 15.11 9.58 24.08
N LYS A 423 14.06 8.75 24.07
CA LYS A 423 13.35 8.37 25.30
C LYS A 423 14.25 7.57 26.24
N SER A 424 15.00 6.60 25.73
CA SER A 424 15.90 5.75 26.53
C SER A 424 17.05 6.54 27.14
N GLU A 425 17.61 7.51 26.42
CA GLU A 425 18.66 8.40 26.90
C GLU A 425 18.15 9.30 28.04
N ASN A 426 16.99 9.93 27.86
CA ASN A 426 16.39 10.77 28.88
C ASN A 426 16.02 10.00 30.16
N GLU A 427 15.60 8.74 30.05
CA GLU A 427 15.32 7.87 31.20
C GLU A 427 16.61 7.52 31.93
N SER A 428 17.68 7.17 31.23
CA SER A 428 18.98 6.85 31.80
C SER A 428 19.63 8.06 32.53
N GLU A 429 19.53 9.26 31.98
CA GLU A 429 19.98 10.50 32.64
C GLU A 429 19.20 10.82 33.91
N ASN A 430 17.88 10.60 33.88
CA ASN A 430 17.02 10.83 35.05
C ASN A 430 17.30 9.82 36.17
N GLU A 431 17.67 8.58 35.87
CA GLU A 431 18.10 7.59 36.87
C GLU A 431 19.46 7.95 37.47
N GLN A 432 20.42 8.41 36.65
CA GLN A 432 21.73 8.86 37.13
C GLN A 432 21.65 10.11 38.02
N ARG A 433 20.69 10.99 37.82
CA ARG A 433 20.46 12.16 38.66
C ARG A 433 19.77 11.84 39.99
N LYS A 434 19.20 10.65 40.14
CA LYS A 434 18.53 10.19 41.39
C LYS A 434 19.43 9.37 42.29
N THR A 435 20.59 8.91 41.77
CA THR A 435 21.66 8.24 42.54
C THR A 435 22.73 9.22 42.97
#